data_eff725ca264f1e2fb85d5cb2db190ef3
#
_entry.id   eff725ca264f1e2fb85d5cb2db190ef3
#
_cell.length_a   1.000
_cell.length_b   1.000
_cell.length_c   1.000
_cell.angle_alpha   90.00
_cell.angle_beta   90.00
_cell.angle_gamma   90.00
#
_symmetry.space_group_name_H-M   'P 1'
#
loop_
_entity.id
_entity.type
_entity.pdbx_description
1 polymer ?
#
loop_
_entity_poly.entity_id
_entity_poly.type
_entity_poly.pdbx_seq_one_letter_code
_entity_poly.pdbx_strand_id
1 'polypeptide(L)'
;MSRTRRVVFVLALVALIGVQAHSQYVTILHLNDLHGQLLPRDVKGGSIGGLARIATMVRETRSWNGPRGVTTLLLEAGDVLQGTPLSTVFHGEPDFTCLNMIGLDVMTIGNHEFDFGQDNLATRMKQARFPIISANVRRANGDLLAEPYVTCPIGGVPALIFGLTSPDTAIESDAKNVVGLQFLSPVDVARAIVAQHRAQYPIIIAVTHIGLAGDIALAKAVPDIDIIIGAHTHDALPEPIRVGNTLVCQAGSRGAYLGEVDAFFANGEIARYRGFLRQVDGATSGDPAVAKLADGYAERLGRTIKRVIARTPIPLDGEEHHVRSQETSLGDLLADLIRAYAKADVAFVNGGGIRSGIQAGPITIEDVMMVDPFGNQLATVELTGAQLLDVLRRAASLPRPDGGFLQVSGLSLTIRGTDAVGVQVAGQPLQADRTYKVAVSEFLLTGGNGYTTFAQGCDPRKLGVTMLDIVTEGLEAMGTVREPEGGRITIE
;
A
#
# COMPACT_ATOMS: atom_id res chain seq x y z
N MET A 1 -36.15 -85.89 -27.46
CA MET A 1 -35.45 -85.25 -26.37
C MET A 1 -34.66 -84.06 -26.98
N SER A 2 -35.24 -82.85 -26.97
CA SER A 2 -34.67 -81.64 -27.55
C SER A 2 -34.04 -80.83 -26.45
N ARG A 3 -32.72 -80.55 -26.53
CA ARG A 3 -32.02 -79.64 -25.61
C ARG A 3 -32.00 -78.27 -26.20
N THR A 4 -32.81 -77.38 -25.65
CA THR A 4 -32.81 -75.94 -25.94
C THR A 4 -31.65 -75.26 -25.26
N ARG A 5 -30.66 -74.74 -26.05
CA ARG A 5 -29.58 -73.88 -25.54
C ARG A 5 -30.11 -72.46 -25.39
N ARG A 6 -30.14 -71.98 -24.15
CA ARG A 6 -30.35 -70.56 -23.85
C ARG A 6 -29.02 -69.80 -24.06
N VAL A 7 -29.01 -68.88 -24.99
CA VAL A 7 -27.94 -67.91 -25.18
C VAL A 7 -28.25 -66.72 -24.27
N VAL A 8 -27.39 -66.47 -23.27
CA VAL A 8 -27.46 -65.29 -22.42
C VAL A 8 -26.62 -64.19 -23.10
N PHE A 9 -27.28 -63.14 -23.57
CA PHE A 9 -26.61 -61.90 -24.01
C PHE A 9 -26.25 -61.10 -22.78
N VAL A 10 -24.95 -60.93 -22.47
CA VAL A 10 -24.45 -59.98 -21.50
C VAL A 10 -24.22 -58.65 -22.22
N LEU A 11 -25.12 -57.72 -22.06
CA LEU A 11 -24.95 -56.32 -22.46
C LEU A 11 -23.95 -55.68 -21.51
N ALA A 12 -22.70 -55.51 -21.95
CA ALA A 12 -21.75 -54.66 -21.25
C ALA A 12 -22.12 -53.18 -21.44
N LEU A 13 -22.65 -52.58 -20.40
CA LEU A 13 -22.91 -51.13 -20.33
C LEU A 13 -21.54 -50.45 -20.11
N VAL A 14 -20.92 -50.00 -21.18
CA VAL A 14 -19.74 -49.11 -21.09
C VAL A 14 -20.26 -47.74 -20.66
N ALA A 15 -20.13 -47.42 -19.37
CA ALA A 15 -20.34 -46.07 -18.87
C ALA A 15 -19.21 -45.18 -19.40
N LEU A 16 -19.48 -44.44 -20.47
CA LEU A 16 -18.65 -43.32 -20.87
C LEU A 16 -18.80 -42.26 -19.70
N ILE A 17 -17.82 -42.26 -18.84
CA ILE A 17 -17.59 -41.12 -17.95
C ILE A 17 -17.07 -40.01 -18.88
N GLY A 18 -18.01 -39.23 -19.41
CA GLY A 18 -17.69 -37.99 -20.09
C GLY A 18 -16.99 -37.08 -19.08
N VAL A 19 -15.70 -36.90 -19.22
CA VAL A 19 -15.01 -35.78 -18.58
C VAL A 19 -15.66 -34.54 -19.18
N GLN A 20 -16.66 -34.00 -18.50
CA GLN A 20 -17.15 -32.67 -18.81
C GLN A 20 -15.96 -31.73 -18.64
N ALA A 21 -15.45 -31.23 -19.75
CA ALA A 21 -14.49 -30.11 -19.73
C ALA A 21 -15.23 -28.94 -19.07
N HIS A 22 -15.03 -28.76 -17.77
CA HIS A 22 -15.60 -27.64 -17.02
C HIS A 22 -14.89 -26.40 -17.52
N SER A 23 -15.60 -25.60 -18.28
CA SER A 23 -15.14 -24.29 -18.68
C SER A 23 -15.26 -23.37 -17.47
N GLN A 24 -14.11 -22.91 -16.99
CA GLN A 24 -14.04 -22.16 -15.75
C GLN A 24 -13.95 -20.68 -16.07
N TYR A 25 -15.08 -20.01 -15.98
CA TYR A 25 -15.10 -18.56 -15.98
C TYR A 25 -14.99 -18.03 -14.55
N VAL A 26 -14.11 -17.08 -14.36
CA VAL A 26 -13.98 -16.31 -13.13
C VAL A 26 -13.90 -14.83 -13.48
N THR A 27 -14.58 -14.01 -12.72
CA THR A 27 -14.35 -12.57 -12.63
C THR A 27 -13.62 -12.31 -11.33
N ILE A 28 -12.40 -11.81 -11.38
CA ILE A 28 -11.65 -11.32 -10.23
C ILE A 28 -11.80 -9.80 -10.21
N LEU A 29 -12.50 -9.30 -9.21
CA LEU A 29 -12.47 -7.91 -8.82
C LEU A 29 -11.32 -7.71 -7.85
N HIS A 30 -10.56 -6.64 -8.00
CA HIS A 30 -9.43 -6.41 -7.10
C HIS A 30 -9.24 -4.95 -6.72
N LEU A 31 -8.75 -4.80 -5.52
CA LEU A 31 -8.37 -3.54 -4.89
C LEU A 31 -6.97 -3.70 -4.31
N ASN A 32 -6.31 -2.59 -4.10
CA ASN A 32 -5.03 -2.49 -3.41
C ASN A 32 -4.82 -1.08 -2.90
N ASP A 33 -3.98 -0.94 -1.87
CA ASP A 33 -3.51 0.36 -1.38
C ASP A 33 -4.66 1.33 -1.09
N LEU A 34 -5.69 0.86 -0.36
CA LEU A 34 -6.87 1.67 -0.03
C LEU A 34 -6.53 2.86 0.87
N HIS A 35 -5.53 2.70 1.75
CA HIS A 35 -5.05 3.75 2.64
C HIS A 35 -6.16 4.51 3.36
N GLY A 36 -7.13 3.76 3.92
CA GLY A 36 -8.22 4.33 4.68
C GLY A 36 -9.21 5.18 3.89
N GLN A 37 -9.22 5.13 2.57
CA GLN A 37 -10.08 5.97 1.72
C GLN A 37 -11.54 5.47 1.71
N LEU A 38 -12.23 5.61 2.84
CA LEU A 38 -13.62 5.19 2.97
C LEU A 38 -14.58 6.09 2.20
N LEU A 39 -14.35 7.41 2.30
CA LEU A 39 -15.17 8.43 1.65
C LEU A 39 -14.62 8.81 0.28
N PRO A 40 -15.46 9.27 -0.65
CA PRO A 40 -14.97 9.88 -1.88
C PRO A 40 -14.07 11.09 -1.58
N ARG A 41 -13.05 11.30 -2.40
CA ARG A 41 -12.23 12.51 -2.37
C ARG A 41 -12.52 13.41 -3.55
N ASP A 42 -12.51 14.71 -3.31
CA ASP A 42 -12.71 15.70 -4.36
C ASP A 42 -11.48 15.81 -5.26
N VAL A 43 -11.73 15.88 -6.57
CA VAL A 43 -10.73 16.11 -7.60
C VAL A 43 -11.25 17.15 -8.60
N LYS A 44 -10.37 17.71 -9.40
CA LYS A 44 -10.78 18.63 -10.47
C LYS A 44 -11.78 17.94 -11.41
N GLY A 45 -13.00 18.43 -11.42
CA GLY A 45 -14.08 17.90 -12.29
C GLY A 45 -15.01 16.89 -11.61
N GLY A 46 -14.90 16.64 -10.30
CA GLY A 46 -15.82 15.76 -9.59
C GLY A 46 -15.23 15.13 -8.32
N SER A 47 -15.61 13.91 -8.04
CA SER A 47 -15.07 13.14 -6.91
C SER A 47 -14.77 11.70 -7.31
N ILE A 48 -13.73 11.12 -6.74
CA ILE A 48 -13.30 9.73 -7.02
C ILE A 48 -13.15 8.93 -5.74
N GLY A 49 -13.20 7.59 -5.88
CA GLY A 49 -13.09 6.66 -4.77
C GLY A 49 -14.37 6.55 -3.94
N GLY A 50 -14.20 6.02 -2.75
CA GLY A 50 -15.26 5.78 -1.77
C GLY A 50 -15.79 4.34 -1.78
N LEU A 51 -15.67 3.67 -0.62
CA LEU A 51 -16.05 2.25 -0.48
C LEU A 51 -17.54 1.99 -0.73
N ALA A 52 -18.41 2.98 -0.52
CA ALA A 52 -19.83 2.85 -0.84
C ALA A 52 -20.10 2.67 -2.34
N ARG A 53 -19.31 3.35 -3.21
CA ARG A 53 -19.40 3.19 -4.66
C ARG A 53 -18.86 1.82 -5.08
N ILE A 54 -17.71 1.44 -4.52
CA ILE A 54 -17.13 0.11 -4.76
C ILE A 54 -18.11 -0.99 -4.37
N ALA A 55 -18.79 -0.87 -3.23
CA ALA A 55 -19.82 -1.82 -2.80
C ALA A 55 -20.95 -2.00 -3.85
N THR A 56 -21.39 -0.91 -4.45
CA THR A 56 -22.38 -0.96 -5.53
C THR A 56 -21.84 -1.70 -6.75
N MET A 57 -20.63 -1.36 -7.21
CA MET A 57 -20.00 -1.99 -8.38
C MET A 57 -19.79 -3.51 -8.17
N VAL A 58 -19.33 -3.90 -6.98
CA VAL A 58 -19.15 -5.32 -6.60
C VAL A 58 -20.49 -6.06 -6.62
N ARG A 59 -21.52 -5.47 -6.00
CA ARG A 59 -22.86 -6.06 -5.96
C ARG A 59 -23.44 -6.23 -7.36
N GLU A 60 -23.28 -5.25 -8.24
CA GLU A 60 -23.76 -5.31 -9.63
C GLU A 60 -23.05 -6.42 -10.41
N THR A 61 -21.73 -6.52 -10.30
CA THR A 61 -20.96 -7.58 -10.96
C THR A 61 -21.37 -8.97 -10.44
N ARG A 62 -21.51 -9.14 -9.13
CA ARG A 62 -21.97 -10.42 -8.54
C ARG A 62 -23.38 -10.77 -8.98
N SER A 63 -24.27 -9.77 -9.05
CA SER A 63 -25.66 -9.97 -9.50
C SER A 63 -25.75 -10.33 -10.97
N TRP A 64 -24.84 -9.81 -11.80
CA TRP A 64 -24.73 -10.16 -13.21
C TRP A 64 -24.18 -11.56 -13.43
N ASN A 65 -23.14 -11.92 -12.70
CA ASN A 65 -22.40 -13.18 -12.87
C ASN A 65 -23.11 -14.40 -12.26
N GLY A 66 -23.74 -14.24 -11.09
CA GLY A 66 -24.34 -15.33 -10.33
C GLY A 66 -25.31 -16.18 -11.14
N PRO A 67 -26.34 -15.59 -11.82
CA PRO A 67 -27.27 -16.36 -12.66
C PRO A 67 -26.63 -17.05 -13.87
N ARG A 68 -25.40 -16.64 -14.23
CA ARG A 68 -24.62 -17.19 -15.34
C ARG A 68 -23.64 -18.28 -14.91
N GLY A 69 -23.60 -18.59 -13.61
CA GLY A 69 -22.66 -19.57 -13.04
C GLY A 69 -21.20 -19.13 -13.07
N VAL A 70 -20.93 -17.80 -13.21
CA VAL A 70 -19.59 -17.24 -13.19
C VAL A 70 -19.19 -16.94 -11.75
N THR A 71 -18.09 -17.53 -11.28
CA THR A 71 -17.51 -17.22 -9.97
C THR A 71 -17.00 -15.78 -9.96
N THR A 72 -17.36 -14.99 -8.95
CA THR A 72 -16.85 -13.64 -8.74
C THR A 72 -16.12 -13.58 -7.42
N LEU A 73 -14.82 -13.28 -7.45
CA LEU A 73 -13.98 -13.04 -6.29
C LEU A 73 -13.69 -11.56 -6.18
N LEU A 74 -13.65 -11.04 -4.95
CA LEU A 74 -13.13 -9.72 -4.62
C LEU A 74 -11.88 -9.91 -3.76
N LEU A 75 -10.72 -9.50 -4.28
CA LEU A 75 -9.42 -9.63 -3.64
C LEU A 75 -8.86 -8.26 -3.28
N GLU A 76 -8.14 -8.19 -2.16
CA GLU A 76 -7.47 -6.97 -1.69
C GLU A 76 -6.00 -7.28 -1.40
N ALA A 77 -5.10 -6.48 -2.01
CA ALA A 77 -3.68 -6.80 -2.05
C ALA A 77 -2.83 -6.04 -1.00
N GLY A 78 -3.46 -5.62 0.12
CA GLY A 78 -2.77 -5.00 1.27
C GLY A 78 -2.76 -3.48 1.23
N ASP A 79 -2.30 -2.89 2.34
CA ASP A 79 -2.33 -1.45 2.60
C ASP A 79 -3.77 -0.89 2.64
N VAL A 80 -4.63 -1.58 3.35
CA VAL A 80 -5.97 -1.08 3.68
C VAL A 80 -5.89 0.07 4.67
N LEU A 81 -4.98 -0.05 5.63
CA LEU A 81 -4.83 0.88 6.74
C LEU A 81 -4.01 2.11 6.36
N GLN A 82 -4.13 3.14 7.20
CA GLN A 82 -3.31 4.33 7.21
C GLN A 82 -3.51 5.22 5.97
N GLY A 83 -3.55 6.55 6.16
CA GLY A 83 -3.59 7.54 5.08
C GLY A 83 -4.77 8.51 5.13
N THR A 84 -5.81 8.23 5.93
CA THR A 84 -6.89 9.20 6.20
C THR A 84 -7.13 9.36 7.70
N PRO A 85 -7.67 10.52 8.14
CA PRO A 85 -8.02 10.72 9.55
C PRO A 85 -8.96 9.65 10.10
N LEU A 86 -9.87 9.12 9.29
CA LEU A 86 -10.80 8.06 9.71
C LEU A 86 -10.05 6.77 10.05
N SER A 87 -9.18 6.31 9.16
CA SER A 87 -8.39 5.11 9.41
C SER A 87 -7.42 5.31 10.58
N THR A 88 -6.75 6.46 10.63
CA THR A 88 -5.75 6.77 11.66
C THR A 88 -6.37 6.85 13.05
N VAL A 89 -7.41 7.66 13.26
CA VAL A 89 -8.01 7.88 14.58
C VAL A 89 -8.74 6.64 15.11
N PHE A 90 -9.34 5.86 14.23
CA PHE A 90 -10.04 4.61 14.62
C PHE A 90 -9.19 3.35 14.38
N HIS A 91 -7.92 3.50 14.07
CA HIS A 91 -6.96 2.40 13.88
C HIS A 91 -7.51 1.30 12.96
N GLY A 92 -8.13 1.70 11.84
CA GLY A 92 -8.66 0.80 10.83
C GLY A 92 -10.00 0.12 11.14
N GLU A 93 -10.63 0.38 12.28
CA GLU A 93 -11.93 -0.23 12.62
C GLU A 93 -13.00 -0.01 11.53
N PRO A 94 -13.21 1.23 11.01
CA PRO A 94 -14.18 1.48 9.97
C PRO A 94 -13.82 0.81 8.63
N ASP A 95 -12.54 0.71 8.32
CA ASP A 95 -12.03 0.10 7.09
C ASP A 95 -12.46 -1.37 7.00
N PHE A 96 -12.13 -2.16 8.01
CA PHE A 96 -12.50 -3.57 8.08
C PHE A 96 -14.01 -3.77 8.20
N THR A 97 -14.74 -2.85 8.86
CA THR A 97 -16.20 -2.92 8.90
C THR A 97 -16.81 -2.73 7.52
N CYS A 98 -16.33 -1.75 6.74
CA CYS A 98 -16.76 -1.53 5.36
C CYS A 98 -16.44 -2.73 4.47
N LEU A 99 -15.22 -3.27 4.52
CA LEU A 99 -14.82 -4.44 3.74
C LEU A 99 -15.67 -5.69 4.05
N ASN A 100 -16.02 -5.90 5.34
CA ASN A 100 -16.97 -6.93 5.73
C ASN A 100 -18.35 -6.75 5.08
N MET A 101 -18.83 -5.49 4.97
CA MET A 101 -20.13 -5.18 4.35
C MET A 101 -20.10 -5.36 2.83
N ILE A 102 -18.99 -5.03 2.18
CA ILE A 102 -18.80 -5.23 0.74
C ILE A 102 -18.69 -6.72 0.40
N GLY A 103 -18.31 -7.53 1.39
CA GLY A 103 -18.11 -8.97 1.22
C GLY A 103 -16.79 -9.26 0.50
N LEU A 104 -15.69 -8.74 1.02
CA LEU A 104 -14.35 -9.11 0.57
C LEU A 104 -14.13 -10.62 0.73
N ASP A 105 -13.50 -11.26 -0.25
CA ASP A 105 -13.26 -12.70 -0.22
C ASP A 105 -11.89 -13.06 0.37
N VAL A 106 -10.83 -12.30 0.05
CA VAL A 106 -9.47 -12.53 0.57
C VAL A 106 -8.69 -11.20 0.60
N MET A 107 -7.86 -11.02 1.62
CA MET A 107 -6.91 -9.92 1.75
C MET A 107 -5.51 -10.47 2.04
N THR A 108 -4.46 -9.85 1.44
CA THR A 108 -3.08 -10.04 1.90
C THR A 108 -2.65 -8.92 2.85
N ILE A 109 -1.54 -9.13 3.57
CA ILE A 109 -0.97 -8.15 4.49
C ILE A 109 0.03 -7.27 3.73
N GLY A 110 -0.15 -5.94 3.75
CA GLY A 110 0.83 -4.96 3.30
C GLY A 110 1.72 -4.45 4.44
N ASN A 111 2.55 -3.44 4.18
CA ASN A 111 3.40 -2.84 5.21
C ASN A 111 2.62 -1.92 6.15
N HIS A 112 1.60 -1.23 5.69
CA HIS A 112 0.78 -0.33 6.51
C HIS A 112 -0.18 -1.05 7.47
N GLU A 113 -0.40 -2.33 7.32
CA GLU A 113 -1.12 -3.11 8.33
C GLU A 113 -0.39 -3.15 9.68
N PHE A 114 0.91 -2.85 9.70
CA PHE A 114 1.73 -2.79 10.92
C PHE A 114 1.78 -1.40 11.56
N ASP A 115 1.28 -0.34 10.93
CA ASP A 115 1.45 1.03 11.40
C ASP A 115 0.90 1.29 12.82
N PHE A 116 -0.18 0.62 13.17
CA PHE A 116 -0.77 0.69 14.52
C PHE A 116 -0.32 -0.46 15.45
N GLY A 117 0.76 -1.17 15.08
CA GLY A 117 1.35 -2.27 15.85
C GLY A 117 0.67 -3.63 15.64
N GLN A 118 1.39 -4.69 16.04
CA GLN A 118 0.95 -6.08 15.85
C GLN A 118 -0.36 -6.43 16.60
N ASP A 119 -0.61 -5.81 17.77
CA ASP A 119 -1.84 -6.03 18.54
C ASP A 119 -3.07 -5.47 17.81
N ASN A 120 -2.91 -4.31 17.16
CA ASN A 120 -3.96 -3.76 16.32
C ASN A 120 -4.23 -4.66 15.12
N LEU A 121 -3.18 -5.08 14.40
CA LEU A 121 -3.33 -6.03 13.29
C LEU A 121 -4.08 -7.29 13.74
N ALA A 122 -3.68 -7.90 14.86
CA ALA A 122 -4.37 -9.06 15.41
C ALA A 122 -5.85 -8.78 15.74
N THR A 123 -6.18 -7.55 16.17
CA THR A 123 -7.55 -7.10 16.41
C THR A 123 -8.33 -6.97 15.10
N ARG A 124 -7.73 -6.38 14.07
CA ARG A 124 -8.34 -6.27 12.75
C ARG A 124 -8.54 -7.63 12.10
N MET A 125 -7.57 -8.55 12.22
CA MET A 125 -7.71 -9.93 11.75
C MET A 125 -8.90 -10.65 12.40
N LYS A 126 -9.17 -10.42 13.69
CA LYS A 126 -10.36 -10.98 14.39
C LYS A 126 -11.66 -10.31 13.95
N GLN A 127 -11.63 -9.04 13.58
CA GLN A 127 -12.79 -8.29 13.10
C GLN A 127 -13.19 -8.70 11.68
N ALA A 128 -12.21 -9.06 10.85
CA ALA A 128 -12.42 -9.49 9.48
C ALA A 128 -13.31 -10.74 9.40
N ARG A 129 -14.27 -10.75 8.46
CA ARG A 129 -15.12 -11.91 8.13
C ARG A 129 -14.62 -12.64 6.89
N PHE A 130 -13.45 -12.26 6.42
CA PHE A 130 -12.71 -12.82 5.30
C PHE A 130 -11.31 -13.22 5.78
N PRO A 131 -10.68 -14.20 5.15
CA PRO A 131 -9.31 -14.58 5.46
C PRO A 131 -8.32 -13.48 5.10
N ILE A 132 -7.38 -13.24 6.00
CA ILE A 132 -6.19 -12.40 5.80
C ILE A 132 -4.99 -13.33 5.75
N ILE A 133 -4.26 -13.31 4.64
CA ILE A 133 -3.21 -14.27 4.33
C ILE A 133 -1.84 -13.61 4.15
N SER A 134 -0.79 -14.32 4.56
CA SER A 134 0.60 -14.00 4.24
C SER A 134 1.49 -15.22 4.49
N ALA A 135 2.10 -15.74 3.44
CA ALA A 135 2.87 -16.97 3.50
C ALA A 135 4.33 -16.75 3.93
N ASN A 136 4.83 -15.52 3.86
CA ASN A 136 6.24 -15.22 4.05
C ASN A 136 6.56 -14.38 5.29
N VAL A 137 5.59 -14.09 6.16
CA VAL A 137 5.82 -13.40 7.43
C VAL A 137 5.79 -14.39 8.58
N ARG A 138 6.89 -14.47 9.34
CA ARG A 138 7.06 -15.36 10.50
C ARG A 138 7.28 -14.58 11.78
N ARG A 139 6.78 -15.13 12.87
CA ARG A 139 7.07 -14.70 14.25
C ARG A 139 8.43 -15.21 14.69
N ALA A 140 8.98 -14.66 15.76
CA ALA A 140 10.27 -15.08 16.35
C ALA A 140 10.33 -16.58 16.74
N ASN A 141 9.18 -17.19 17.06
CA ASN A 141 9.07 -18.62 17.37
C ASN A 141 9.02 -19.52 16.11
N GLY A 142 9.08 -18.94 14.90
CA GLY A 142 9.04 -19.64 13.63
C GLY A 142 7.64 -19.87 13.07
N ASP A 143 6.56 -19.61 13.82
CA ASP A 143 5.20 -19.74 13.32
C ASP A 143 4.88 -18.65 12.29
N LEU A 144 3.98 -18.94 11.34
CA LEU A 144 3.47 -17.92 10.43
C LEU A 144 2.64 -16.87 11.20
N LEU A 145 2.68 -15.64 10.73
CA LEU A 145 1.88 -14.53 11.28
C LEU A 145 0.39 -14.73 10.95
N ALA A 146 0.09 -15.20 9.74
CA ALA A 146 -1.24 -15.44 9.20
C ALA A 146 -1.29 -16.77 8.45
N GLU A 147 -2.49 -17.19 8.02
CA GLU A 147 -2.63 -18.35 7.12
C GLU A 147 -1.87 -18.09 5.81
N PRO A 148 -1.13 -19.07 5.28
CA PRO A 148 -0.32 -18.87 4.07
C PRO A 148 -1.16 -18.74 2.81
N TYR A 149 -2.28 -19.44 2.74
CA TYR A 149 -3.18 -19.51 1.59
C TYR A 149 -4.58 -19.93 1.98
N VAL A 150 -5.51 -19.70 1.08
CA VAL A 150 -6.87 -20.25 1.13
C VAL A 150 -7.19 -21.01 -0.15
N THR A 151 -8.22 -21.83 -0.10
CA THR A 151 -8.70 -22.56 -1.27
C THR A 151 -10.18 -22.30 -1.51
N CYS A 152 -10.57 -22.14 -2.76
CA CYS A 152 -11.95 -21.97 -3.16
C CYS A 152 -12.22 -22.63 -4.52
N PRO A 153 -13.45 -23.07 -4.81
CA PRO A 153 -13.77 -23.56 -6.15
C PRO A 153 -14.01 -22.40 -7.13
N ILE A 154 -13.41 -22.47 -8.31
CA ILE A 154 -13.67 -21.60 -9.45
C ILE A 154 -14.33 -22.46 -10.54
N GLY A 155 -15.59 -22.21 -10.85
CA GLY A 155 -16.34 -23.04 -11.80
C GLY A 155 -16.38 -24.52 -11.44
N GLY A 156 -16.26 -24.88 -10.17
CA GLY A 156 -16.18 -26.26 -9.68
C GLY A 156 -14.76 -26.85 -9.64
N VAL A 157 -13.74 -26.11 -10.08
CA VAL A 157 -12.34 -26.54 -10.05
C VAL A 157 -11.62 -25.94 -8.82
N PRO A 158 -10.86 -26.75 -8.07
CA PRO A 158 -10.10 -26.23 -6.93
C PRO A 158 -9.09 -25.16 -7.36
N ALA A 159 -9.15 -24.00 -6.70
CA ALA A 159 -8.16 -22.93 -6.84
C ALA A 159 -7.47 -22.68 -5.50
N LEU A 160 -6.21 -22.27 -5.55
CA LEU A 160 -5.41 -21.86 -4.42
C LEU A 160 -5.07 -20.38 -4.56
N ILE A 161 -5.29 -19.63 -3.47
CA ILE A 161 -4.97 -18.20 -3.39
C ILE A 161 -4.00 -18.01 -2.22
N PHE A 162 -2.77 -17.56 -2.46
CA PHE A 162 -1.77 -17.34 -1.42
C PHE A 162 -1.33 -15.89 -1.35
N GLY A 163 -0.88 -15.46 -0.16
CA GLY A 163 -0.49 -14.07 0.10
C GLY A 163 1.02 -13.89 0.24
N LEU A 164 1.55 -12.75 -0.21
CA LEU A 164 2.96 -12.36 -0.03
C LEU A 164 3.06 -10.89 0.38
N THR A 165 3.87 -10.65 1.41
CA THR A 165 4.19 -9.31 1.95
C THR A 165 5.62 -8.92 1.58
N SER A 166 5.89 -7.64 1.33
CA SER A 166 7.23 -7.13 1.01
C SER A 166 8.22 -7.37 2.14
N PRO A 167 9.43 -7.85 1.85
CA PRO A 167 10.51 -7.89 2.83
C PRO A 167 10.94 -6.50 3.32
N ASP A 168 10.73 -5.46 2.50
CA ASP A 168 11.08 -4.07 2.83
C ASP A 168 10.18 -3.50 3.93
N THR A 169 9.07 -4.17 4.27
CA THR A 169 8.24 -3.88 5.45
C THR A 169 9.08 -3.74 6.73
N ALA A 170 10.19 -4.50 6.84
CA ALA A 170 11.11 -4.40 7.97
C ALA A 170 11.76 -3.02 8.15
N ILE A 171 11.86 -2.24 7.08
CA ILE A 171 12.48 -0.90 7.07
C ILE A 171 11.50 0.22 6.67
N GLU A 172 10.35 -0.13 6.14
CA GLU A 172 9.28 0.81 5.75
C GLU A 172 8.27 1.03 6.87
N SER A 173 8.12 0.08 7.78
CA SER A 173 7.33 0.23 9.00
C SER A 173 8.18 0.73 10.16
N ASP A 174 7.55 1.36 11.18
CA ASP A 174 8.25 1.69 12.41
C ASP A 174 8.84 0.41 13.04
N ALA A 175 10.13 0.43 13.34
CA ALA A 175 10.85 -0.73 13.86
C ALA A 175 10.18 -1.36 15.09
N LYS A 176 9.55 -0.54 15.98
CA LYS A 176 8.83 -1.05 17.16
C LYS A 176 7.62 -1.91 16.81
N ASN A 177 7.01 -1.66 15.64
CA ASN A 177 5.78 -2.33 15.20
C ASN A 177 6.05 -3.70 14.57
N VAL A 178 7.29 -3.96 14.12
CA VAL A 178 7.68 -5.20 13.44
C VAL A 178 8.70 -6.03 14.26
N VAL A 179 8.93 -5.68 15.52
CA VAL A 179 9.83 -6.43 16.42
C VAL A 179 9.46 -7.90 16.46
N GLY A 180 10.46 -8.77 16.25
CA GLY A 180 10.29 -10.23 16.30
C GLY A 180 9.61 -10.84 15.08
N LEU A 181 9.38 -10.05 14.03
CA LEU A 181 8.92 -10.56 12.74
C LEU A 181 10.10 -10.79 11.78
N GLN A 182 9.95 -11.78 10.93
CA GLN A 182 10.85 -12.10 9.84
C GLN A 182 10.08 -12.11 8.53
N PHE A 183 10.52 -11.33 7.57
CA PHE A 183 9.95 -11.26 6.23
C PHE A 183 10.85 -12.06 5.29
N LEU A 184 10.36 -13.22 4.85
CA LEU A 184 11.12 -14.15 4.01
C LEU A 184 11.03 -13.74 2.54
N SER A 185 11.96 -14.27 1.72
CA SER A 185 11.95 -14.07 0.26
C SER A 185 10.61 -14.48 -0.36
N PRO A 186 9.86 -13.56 -1.01
CA PRO A 186 8.59 -13.88 -1.65
C PRO A 186 8.72 -14.94 -2.73
N VAL A 187 9.80 -14.88 -3.52
CA VAL A 187 10.07 -15.82 -4.61
C VAL A 187 10.30 -17.24 -4.10
N ASP A 188 11.08 -17.40 -3.03
CA ASP A 188 11.39 -18.73 -2.49
C ASP A 188 10.18 -19.37 -1.85
N VAL A 189 9.37 -18.57 -1.12
CA VAL A 189 8.13 -19.03 -0.50
C VAL A 189 7.10 -19.41 -1.57
N ALA A 190 6.91 -18.57 -2.59
CA ALA A 190 6.00 -18.85 -3.69
C ALA A 190 6.40 -20.14 -4.43
N ARG A 191 7.70 -20.31 -4.73
CA ARG A 191 8.22 -21.53 -5.38
C ARG A 191 7.89 -22.78 -4.57
N ALA A 192 8.05 -22.72 -3.24
CA ALA A 192 7.74 -23.85 -2.37
C ALA A 192 6.23 -24.18 -2.37
N ILE A 193 5.37 -23.16 -2.27
CA ILE A 193 3.91 -23.33 -2.29
C ILE A 193 3.47 -23.92 -3.63
N VAL A 194 3.90 -23.34 -4.73
CA VAL A 194 3.51 -23.80 -6.08
C VAL A 194 4.00 -25.24 -6.32
N ALA A 195 5.25 -25.56 -6.00
CA ALA A 195 5.79 -26.92 -6.15
C ALA A 195 5.01 -27.95 -5.33
N GLN A 196 4.55 -27.59 -4.15
CA GLN A 196 3.78 -28.46 -3.27
C GLN A 196 2.34 -28.67 -3.74
N HIS A 197 1.72 -27.66 -4.34
CA HIS A 197 0.27 -27.61 -4.50
C HIS A 197 -0.22 -27.65 -5.96
N ARG A 198 0.61 -27.34 -6.95
CA ARG A 198 0.20 -27.23 -8.37
C ARG A 198 -0.52 -28.48 -8.90
N ALA A 199 -0.11 -29.66 -8.47
CA ALA A 199 -0.74 -30.91 -8.90
C ALA A 199 -2.20 -31.06 -8.40
N GLN A 200 -2.56 -30.37 -7.31
CA GLN A 200 -3.90 -30.45 -6.69
C GLN A 200 -4.78 -29.25 -7.09
N TYR A 201 -4.17 -28.10 -7.39
CA TYR A 201 -4.85 -26.86 -7.70
C TYR A 201 -4.49 -26.37 -9.10
N PRO A 202 -5.33 -26.67 -10.10
CA PRO A 202 -5.12 -26.23 -11.49
C PRO A 202 -5.15 -24.70 -11.68
N ILE A 203 -5.66 -23.96 -10.69
CA ILE A 203 -5.70 -22.50 -10.69
C ILE A 203 -4.95 -22.00 -9.45
N ILE A 204 -3.89 -21.22 -9.67
CA ILE A 204 -3.09 -20.62 -8.59
C ILE A 204 -3.05 -19.10 -8.76
N ILE A 205 -3.53 -18.38 -7.75
CA ILE A 205 -3.56 -16.93 -7.70
C ILE A 205 -2.65 -16.46 -6.55
N ALA A 206 -1.75 -15.53 -6.84
CA ALA A 206 -1.00 -14.82 -5.82
C ALA A 206 -1.63 -13.45 -5.56
N VAL A 207 -1.82 -13.10 -4.30
CA VAL A 207 -2.21 -11.76 -3.87
C VAL A 207 -1.00 -11.17 -3.14
N THR A 208 -0.38 -10.15 -3.73
CA THR A 208 0.98 -9.75 -3.37
C THR A 208 1.06 -8.28 -3.02
N HIS A 209 1.86 -7.97 -2.00
CA HIS A 209 2.20 -6.61 -1.62
C HIS A 209 3.72 -6.42 -1.70
N ILE A 210 4.28 -6.54 -2.93
CA ILE A 210 5.75 -6.55 -3.17
C ILE A 210 6.18 -5.58 -4.28
N GLY A 211 5.26 -4.76 -4.79
CA GLY A 211 5.50 -3.81 -5.86
C GLY A 211 5.53 -4.43 -7.25
N LEU A 212 5.24 -3.63 -8.28
CA LEU A 212 5.13 -4.09 -9.66
C LEU A 212 6.41 -4.78 -10.17
N ALA A 213 7.57 -4.24 -9.85
CA ALA A 213 8.85 -4.86 -10.23
C ALA A 213 9.04 -6.23 -9.56
N GLY A 214 8.63 -6.36 -8.29
CA GLY A 214 8.62 -7.61 -7.54
C GLY A 214 7.67 -8.63 -8.15
N ASP A 215 6.47 -8.21 -8.53
CA ASP A 215 5.46 -9.07 -9.17
C ASP A 215 5.93 -9.60 -10.53
N ILE A 216 6.56 -8.75 -11.35
CA ILE A 216 7.14 -9.16 -12.63
C ILE A 216 8.31 -10.15 -12.42
N ALA A 217 9.14 -9.93 -11.41
CA ALA A 217 10.22 -10.83 -11.05
C ALA A 217 9.68 -12.18 -10.54
N LEU A 218 8.64 -12.16 -9.71
CA LEU A 218 7.94 -13.35 -9.22
C LEU A 218 7.34 -14.16 -10.36
N ALA A 219 6.61 -13.53 -11.29
CA ALA A 219 6.03 -14.18 -12.45
C ALA A 219 7.09 -14.88 -13.33
N LYS A 220 8.27 -14.26 -13.50
CA LYS A 220 9.39 -14.89 -14.24
C LYS A 220 10.01 -16.06 -13.48
N ALA A 221 10.11 -15.97 -12.15
CA ALA A 221 10.78 -16.97 -11.31
C ALA A 221 9.89 -18.18 -10.99
N VAL A 222 8.55 -18.01 -11.01
CA VAL A 222 7.53 -19.02 -10.68
C VAL A 222 6.42 -18.99 -11.72
N PRO A 223 6.69 -19.47 -12.95
CA PRO A 223 5.78 -19.34 -14.11
C PRO A 223 4.48 -20.16 -14.00
N ASP A 224 4.35 -21.00 -12.98
CA ASP A 224 3.14 -21.76 -12.67
C ASP A 224 2.13 -20.98 -11.81
N ILE A 225 2.36 -19.70 -11.54
CA ILE A 225 1.35 -18.78 -11.01
C ILE A 225 0.51 -18.28 -12.20
N ASP A 226 -0.82 -18.41 -12.12
CA ASP A 226 -1.68 -18.01 -13.23
C ASP A 226 -2.00 -16.50 -13.20
N ILE A 227 -2.30 -15.95 -12.02
CA ILE A 227 -2.66 -14.54 -11.84
C ILE A 227 -1.95 -13.99 -10.60
N ILE A 228 -1.39 -12.79 -10.72
CA ILE A 228 -0.86 -11.99 -9.61
C ILE A 228 -1.71 -10.74 -9.48
N ILE A 229 -2.32 -10.54 -8.32
CA ILE A 229 -2.97 -9.29 -7.92
C ILE A 229 -1.99 -8.57 -7.00
N GLY A 230 -1.34 -7.54 -7.55
CA GLY A 230 -0.25 -6.82 -6.90
C GLY A 230 -0.68 -5.50 -6.28
N ALA A 231 0.26 -4.89 -5.53
CA ALA A 231 0.08 -3.66 -4.75
C ALA A 231 1.41 -2.96 -4.47
N HIS A 232 1.42 -2.03 -3.52
CA HIS A 232 2.57 -1.35 -2.92
C HIS A 232 3.12 -0.16 -3.73
N THR A 233 3.27 -0.29 -5.05
CA THR A 233 3.78 0.80 -5.89
C THR A 233 2.69 1.70 -6.47
N HIS A 234 1.41 1.43 -6.13
CA HIS A 234 0.24 2.22 -6.55
C HIS A 234 0.05 2.32 -8.07
N ASP A 235 0.59 1.38 -8.84
CA ASP A 235 0.48 1.39 -10.29
C ASP A 235 -0.97 1.15 -10.74
N ALA A 236 -1.50 2.02 -11.59
CA ALA A 236 -2.78 1.81 -12.23
C ALA A 236 -2.53 1.16 -13.60
N LEU A 237 -2.67 -0.15 -13.69
CA LEU A 237 -2.48 -0.91 -14.93
C LEU A 237 -3.81 -0.99 -15.70
N PRO A 238 -4.00 -0.23 -16.79
CA PRO A 238 -5.24 -0.24 -17.55
C PRO A 238 -5.61 -1.62 -18.10
N GLU A 239 -4.59 -2.45 -18.35
CA GLU A 239 -4.69 -3.84 -18.76
C GLU A 239 -3.64 -4.67 -18.02
N PRO A 240 -3.89 -5.97 -17.75
CA PRO A 240 -2.90 -6.85 -17.13
C PRO A 240 -1.61 -6.94 -17.95
N ILE A 241 -0.47 -6.88 -17.27
CA ILE A 241 0.82 -7.18 -17.90
C ILE A 241 0.97 -8.70 -17.97
N ARG A 242 1.17 -9.23 -19.17
CA ARG A 242 1.42 -10.67 -19.35
C ARG A 242 2.90 -10.98 -19.30
N VAL A 243 3.30 -11.82 -18.33
CA VAL A 243 4.67 -12.32 -18.18
C VAL A 243 4.66 -13.86 -18.36
N GLY A 244 5.04 -14.33 -19.52
CA GLY A 244 4.86 -15.76 -19.87
C GLY A 244 3.37 -16.13 -19.87
N ASN A 245 2.96 -17.04 -19.00
CA ASN A 245 1.54 -17.42 -18.81
C ASN A 245 0.86 -16.67 -17.66
N THR A 246 1.60 -15.94 -16.85
CA THR A 246 1.10 -15.20 -15.69
C THR A 246 0.52 -13.84 -16.10
N LEU A 247 -0.63 -13.47 -15.55
CA LEU A 247 -1.21 -12.13 -15.63
C LEU A 247 -0.84 -11.35 -14.36
N VAL A 248 -0.28 -10.15 -14.50
CA VAL A 248 0.05 -9.24 -13.39
C VAL A 248 -0.90 -8.05 -13.45
N CYS A 249 -1.62 -7.78 -12.37
CA CYS A 249 -2.65 -6.76 -12.26
C CYS A 249 -2.40 -5.87 -11.04
N GLN A 250 -2.69 -4.56 -11.17
CA GLN A 250 -2.69 -3.61 -10.05
C GLN A 250 -3.70 -2.50 -10.36
N ALA A 251 -4.42 -1.99 -9.35
CA ALA A 251 -5.57 -1.09 -9.54
C ALA A 251 -5.34 0.35 -9.02
N GLY A 252 -4.09 0.80 -9.00
CA GLY A 252 -3.75 2.12 -8.48
C GLY A 252 -3.81 2.17 -6.96
N SER A 253 -4.41 3.21 -6.40
CA SER A 253 -4.53 3.35 -4.94
C SER A 253 -5.78 4.12 -4.53
N ARG A 254 -6.06 4.14 -3.21
CA ARG A 254 -7.13 4.93 -2.59
C ARG A 254 -8.52 4.68 -3.18
N GLY A 255 -8.73 3.46 -3.73
CA GLY A 255 -9.99 3.08 -4.33
C GLY A 255 -10.41 3.95 -5.52
N ALA A 256 -9.45 4.59 -6.22
CA ALA A 256 -9.72 5.37 -7.44
C ALA A 256 -10.26 4.48 -8.56
N TYR A 257 -9.86 3.23 -8.56
CA TYR A 257 -10.28 2.20 -9.51
C TYR A 257 -10.69 0.93 -8.79
N LEU A 258 -11.61 0.19 -9.40
CA LEU A 258 -11.86 -1.22 -9.15
C LEU A 258 -11.30 -1.98 -10.34
N GLY A 259 -10.29 -2.80 -10.12
CA GLY A 259 -9.75 -3.68 -11.16
C GLY A 259 -10.71 -4.84 -11.42
N GLU A 260 -10.83 -5.26 -12.67
CA GLU A 260 -11.65 -6.39 -13.09
C GLU A 260 -10.89 -7.25 -14.09
N VAL A 261 -10.75 -8.53 -13.80
CA VAL A 261 -10.15 -9.54 -14.69
C VAL A 261 -11.15 -10.67 -14.90
N ASP A 262 -11.65 -10.77 -16.12
CA ASP A 262 -12.42 -11.92 -16.58
C ASP A 262 -11.45 -12.92 -17.18
N ALA A 263 -11.32 -14.10 -16.60
CA ALA A 263 -10.47 -15.16 -17.09
C ALA A 263 -11.28 -16.44 -17.41
N PHE A 264 -10.91 -17.07 -18.49
CA PHE A 264 -11.43 -18.38 -18.90
C PHE A 264 -10.28 -19.39 -18.87
N PHE A 265 -10.40 -20.36 -17.98
CA PHE A 265 -9.46 -21.46 -17.85
C PHE A 265 -9.91 -22.65 -18.69
N ALA A 266 -8.95 -23.25 -19.40
CA ALA A 266 -9.13 -24.51 -20.08
C ALA A 266 -7.92 -25.41 -19.81
N ASN A 267 -8.14 -26.62 -19.34
CA ASN A 267 -7.07 -27.57 -19.00
C ASN A 267 -6.06 -27.05 -17.97
N GLY A 268 -6.49 -26.16 -17.05
CA GLY A 268 -5.62 -25.56 -16.03
C GLY A 268 -4.79 -24.36 -16.51
N GLU A 269 -5.03 -23.85 -17.70
CA GLU A 269 -4.34 -22.68 -18.27
C GLU A 269 -5.34 -21.58 -18.63
N ILE A 270 -4.90 -20.32 -18.59
CA ILE A 270 -5.69 -19.18 -19.05
C ILE A 270 -5.76 -19.19 -20.57
N ALA A 271 -6.87 -19.69 -21.13
CA ALA A 271 -7.08 -19.74 -22.56
C ALA A 271 -7.51 -18.38 -23.15
N ARG A 272 -8.24 -17.58 -22.38
CA ARG A 272 -8.66 -16.21 -22.75
C ARG A 272 -8.80 -15.38 -21.50
N TYR A 273 -8.54 -14.09 -21.63
CA TYR A 273 -8.81 -13.12 -20.56
C TYR A 273 -9.17 -11.75 -21.13
N ARG A 274 -9.79 -10.95 -20.30
CA ARG A 274 -9.96 -9.52 -20.47
C ARG A 274 -9.73 -8.90 -19.09
N GLY A 275 -8.92 -7.84 -19.02
CA GLY A 275 -8.69 -7.11 -17.77
C GLY A 275 -8.73 -5.62 -18.04
N PHE A 276 -9.27 -4.84 -17.09
CA PHE A 276 -9.41 -3.40 -17.20
C PHE A 276 -9.64 -2.77 -15.83
N LEU A 277 -9.43 -1.47 -15.76
CA LEU A 277 -9.75 -0.65 -14.59
C LEU A 277 -11.11 0.04 -14.77
N ARG A 278 -11.98 -0.07 -13.78
CA ARG A 278 -13.24 0.68 -13.70
C ARG A 278 -13.02 1.86 -12.78
N GLN A 279 -13.13 3.07 -13.31
CA GLN A 279 -13.01 4.29 -12.50
C GLN A 279 -14.16 4.34 -11.48
N VAL A 280 -13.82 4.63 -10.23
CA VAL A 280 -14.80 4.78 -9.14
C VAL A 280 -15.08 6.28 -8.98
N ASP A 281 -16.11 6.78 -9.64
CA ASP A 281 -16.45 8.21 -9.68
C ASP A 281 -17.90 8.49 -9.32
N GLY A 282 -18.31 9.75 -9.47
CA GLY A 282 -19.65 10.23 -9.16
C GLY A 282 -20.77 9.68 -10.05
N ALA A 283 -20.45 8.99 -11.15
CA ALA A 283 -21.46 8.31 -11.99
C ALA A 283 -22.03 7.07 -11.27
N THR A 284 -21.29 6.49 -10.33
CA THR A 284 -21.75 5.37 -9.53
C THR A 284 -22.37 5.84 -8.23
N SER A 285 -23.64 5.51 -7.99
CA SER A 285 -24.31 5.76 -6.71
C SER A 285 -23.71 4.87 -5.62
N GLY A 286 -23.43 5.45 -4.45
CA GLY A 286 -22.92 4.70 -3.31
C GLY A 286 -23.96 3.77 -2.69
N ASP A 287 -23.53 2.62 -2.18
CA ASP A 287 -24.38 1.76 -1.35
C ASP A 287 -24.81 2.49 -0.07
N PRO A 288 -26.11 2.63 0.20
CA PRO A 288 -26.58 3.44 1.32
C PRO A 288 -26.15 2.96 2.70
N ALA A 289 -25.96 1.64 2.87
CA ALA A 289 -25.57 1.08 4.17
C ALA A 289 -24.09 1.35 4.46
N VAL A 290 -23.23 1.17 3.44
CA VAL A 290 -21.78 1.48 3.56
C VAL A 290 -21.56 3.00 3.70
N ALA A 291 -22.30 3.82 2.93
CA ALA A 291 -22.24 5.28 3.05
C ALA A 291 -22.60 5.74 4.47
N LYS A 292 -23.74 5.26 5.00
CA LYS A 292 -24.19 5.59 6.36
C LYS A 292 -23.16 5.22 7.43
N LEU A 293 -22.48 4.08 7.26
CA LEU A 293 -21.42 3.67 8.19
C LEU A 293 -20.24 4.65 8.14
N ALA A 294 -19.72 4.94 6.95
CA ALA A 294 -18.58 5.83 6.77
C ALA A 294 -18.88 7.25 7.27
N ASP A 295 -20.08 7.79 6.95
CA ASP A 295 -20.55 9.09 7.42
C ASP A 295 -20.67 9.11 8.95
N GLY A 296 -21.16 8.02 9.57
CA GLY A 296 -21.24 7.93 11.04
C GLY A 296 -19.88 8.00 11.74
N TYR A 297 -18.84 7.44 11.15
CA TYR A 297 -17.47 7.61 11.66
C TYR A 297 -16.93 9.01 11.39
N ALA A 298 -17.24 9.62 10.24
CA ALA A 298 -16.88 11.00 9.94
C ALA A 298 -17.54 12.00 10.92
N GLU A 299 -18.80 11.79 11.29
CA GLU A 299 -19.48 12.59 12.32
C GLU A 299 -18.84 12.42 13.69
N ARG A 300 -18.44 11.19 14.08
CA ARG A 300 -17.72 10.91 15.34
C ARG A 300 -16.35 11.59 15.41
N LEU A 301 -15.66 11.69 14.28
CA LEU A 301 -14.39 12.40 14.17
C LEU A 301 -14.55 13.90 14.43
N GLY A 302 -15.73 14.43 14.11
CA GLY A 302 -16.23 15.70 14.59
C GLY A 302 -15.72 16.94 13.87
N ARG A 303 -16.20 18.09 14.35
CA ARG A 303 -15.86 19.41 13.78
C ARG A 303 -14.41 19.83 14.06
N THR A 304 -13.72 19.17 14.98
CA THR A 304 -12.38 19.55 15.43
C THR A 304 -11.38 19.53 14.30
N ILE A 305 -11.41 18.48 13.46
CA ILE A 305 -10.46 18.34 12.34
C ILE A 305 -10.77 19.29 11.17
N LYS A 306 -12.01 19.78 11.05
CA LYS A 306 -12.42 20.76 10.03
C LYS A 306 -12.15 22.21 10.42
N ARG A 307 -11.52 22.44 11.57
CA ARG A 307 -11.11 23.77 12.01
C ARG A 307 -10.04 24.33 11.07
N VAL A 308 -10.32 25.50 10.49
CA VAL A 308 -9.33 26.23 9.67
C VAL A 308 -8.24 26.77 10.60
N ILE A 309 -7.00 26.45 10.31
CA ILE A 309 -5.81 26.83 11.09
C ILE A 309 -4.94 27.85 10.37
N ALA A 310 -4.94 27.84 9.04
CA ALA A 310 -4.17 28.76 8.21
C ALA A 310 -4.82 28.93 6.84
N ARG A 311 -4.15 29.69 5.95
CA ARG A 311 -4.50 29.81 4.52
C ARG A 311 -3.25 29.77 3.67
N THR A 312 -3.36 29.27 2.44
CA THR A 312 -2.32 29.37 1.44
C THR A 312 -2.86 29.99 0.14
N PRO A 313 -2.18 30.98 -0.44
CA PRO A 313 -2.59 31.59 -1.73
C PRO A 313 -2.26 30.69 -2.94
N ILE A 314 -1.38 29.70 -2.76
CA ILE A 314 -0.90 28.79 -3.81
C ILE A 314 -1.10 27.34 -3.34
N PRO A 315 -1.22 26.38 -4.25
CA PRO A 315 -1.14 24.98 -3.88
C PRO A 315 0.27 24.66 -3.37
N LEU A 316 0.36 23.85 -2.31
CA LEU A 316 1.62 23.30 -1.81
C LEU A 316 1.77 21.89 -2.36
N ASP A 317 2.80 21.68 -3.16
CA ASP A 317 3.03 20.42 -3.87
C ASP A 317 3.49 19.33 -2.90
N GLY A 318 2.64 18.35 -2.68
CA GLY A 318 2.88 17.11 -1.94
C GLY A 318 2.43 15.90 -2.74
N GLU A 319 2.42 16.03 -4.09
CA GLU A 319 2.10 14.93 -4.99
C GLU A 319 3.10 13.80 -4.79
N GLU A 320 2.61 12.58 -4.69
CA GLU A 320 3.36 11.42 -4.23
C GLU A 320 4.63 11.15 -5.08
N HIS A 321 4.50 11.20 -6.39
CA HIS A 321 5.65 11.01 -7.28
C HIS A 321 6.68 12.14 -7.16
N HIS A 322 6.21 13.39 -6.97
CA HIS A 322 7.09 14.56 -6.85
C HIS A 322 7.90 14.51 -5.54
N VAL A 323 7.24 14.33 -4.38
CA VAL A 323 7.95 14.29 -3.08
C VAL A 323 8.93 13.13 -2.95
N ARG A 324 8.76 12.08 -3.77
CA ARG A 324 9.63 10.90 -3.84
C ARG A 324 10.72 10.99 -4.92
N SER A 325 10.76 12.08 -5.68
CA SER A 325 11.66 12.21 -6.84
C SER A 325 12.42 13.52 -6.89
N GLN A 326 11.88 14.60 -6.32
CA GLN A 326 12.41 15.96 -6.42
C GLN A 326 12.03 16.80 -5.19
N GLU A 327 12.63 17.99 -5.09
CA GLU A 327 12.25 19.01 -4.12
C GLU A 327 10.81 19.49 -4.38
N THR A 328 10.05 19.74 -3.32
CA THR A 328 8.68 20.24 -3.42
C THR A 328 8.40 21.34 -2.40
N SER A 329 7.47 22.25 -2.73
CA SER A 329 7.09 23.36 -1.84
C SER A 329 6.51 22.89 -0.51
N LEU A 330 5.75 21.80 -0.47
CA LEU A 330 5.27 21.25 0.80
C LEU A 330 6.40 20.59 1.58
N GLY A 331 7.28 19.84 0.92
CA GLY A 331 8.45 19.23 1.55
C GLY A 331 9.36 20.25 2.22
N ASP A 332 9.62 21.38 1.54
CA ASP A 332 10.39 22.50 2.07
C ASP A 332 9.71 23.12 3.29
N LEU A 333 8.40 23.38 3.23
CA LEU A 333 7.64 23.94 4.34
C LEU A 333 7.71 23.05 5.59
N LEU A 334 7.48 21.73 5.42
CA LEU A 334 7.52 20.78 6.52
C LEU A 334 8.93 20.71 7.14
N ALA A 335 9.96 20.63 6.30
CA ALA A 335 11.34 20.60 6.77
C ALA A 335 11.73 21.89 7.50
N ASP A 336 11.26 23.06 7.03
CA ASP A 336 11.49 24.33 7.70
C ASP A 336 10.84 24.40 9.08
N LEU A 337 9.57 23.96 9.19
CA LEU A 337 8.84 23.95 10.45
C LEU A 337 9.52 23.08 11.51
N ILE A 338 9.90 21.85 11.16
CA ILE A 338 10.55 20.96 12.11
C ILE A 338 11.95 21.43 12.47
N ARG A 339 12.72 22.00 11.50
CA ARG A 339 14.03 22.57 11.76
C ARG A 339 13.94 23.73 12.76
N ALA A 340 12.98 24.64 12.53
CA ALA A 340 12.75 25.78 13.38
C ALA A 340 12.34 25.38 14.80
N TYR A 341 11.39 24.43 14.93
CA TYR A 341 10.93 23.92 16.21
C TYR A 341 12.09 23.26 17.00
N ALA A 342 12.84 22.40 16.37
CA ALA A 342 13.97 21.69 16.97
C ALA A 342 15.18 22.60 17.25
N LYS A 343 15.21 23.82 16.70
CA LYS A 343 16.40 24.68 16.66
C LYS A 343 17.62 23.89 16.17
N ALA A 344 17.43 23.21 15.06
CA ALA A 344 18.46 22.37 14.43
C ALA A 344 19.20 23.11 13.31
N ASP A 345 20.41 22.67 13.00
CA ASP A 345 21.17 23.17 11.85
C ASP A 345 20.52 22.71 10.54
N VAL A 346 20.07 21.46 10.51
CA VAL A 346 19.50 20.77 9.33
C VAL A 346 18.25 19.99 9.73
N ALA A 347 17.30 19.84 8.81
CA ALA A 347 16.19 18.93 8.98
C ALA A 347 15.90 18.13 7.72
N PHE A 348 15.36 16.93 7.91
CA PHE A 348 14.96 16.02 6.86
C PHE A 348 13.53 15.51 7.06
N VAL A 349 12.78 15.48 5.96
CA VAL A 349 11.48 14.80 5.87
C VAL A 349 11.57 13.84 4.70
N ASN A 350 11.29 12.55 4.93
CA ASN A 350 11.27 11.56 3.85
C ASN A 350 10.02 11.69 2.99
N GLY A 351 10.15 11.51 1.68
CA GLY A 351 9.04 11.64 0.72
C GLY A 351 7.89 10.69 1.01
N GLY A 352 8.16 9.49 1.54
CA GLY A 352 7.13 8.55 1.99
C GLY A 352 6.31 9.03 3.19
N GLY A 353 6.84 9.98 3.97
CA GLY A 353 6.13 10.65 5.08
C GLY A 353 5.11 11.69 4.62
N ILE A 354 5.16 12.15 3.36
CA ILE A 354 4.24 13.16 2.80
C ILE A 354 3.23 12.44 1.90
N ARG A 355 1.97 12.39 2.35
CA ARG A 355 0.94 11.55 1.73
C ARG A 355 -0.08 12.32 0.88
N SER A 356 -0.08 13.64 0.94
CA SER A 356 -0.99 14.51 0.18
C SER A 356 -0.40 15.91 0.04
N GLY A 357 -0.77 16.62 -1.04
CA GLY A 357 -0.57 18.06 -1.15
C GLY A 357 -1.67 18.87 -0.47
N ILE A 358 -1.47 20.16 -0.33
CA ILE A 358 -2.46 21.12 0.20
C ILE A 358 -2.90 22.05 -0.93
N GLN A 359 -4.20 22.16 -1.16
CA GLN A 359 -4.75 23.04 -2.19
C GLN A 359 -4.71 24.50 -1.74
N ALA A 360 -4.71 25.44 -2.71
CA ALA A 360 -4.86 26.86 -2.42
C ALA A 360 -6.21 27.13 -1.72
N GLY A 361 -6.20 27.94 -0.66
CA GLY A 361 -7.37 28.24 0.13
C GLY A 361 -7.17 28.10 1.64
N PRO A 362 -8.23 27.81 2.41
CA PRO A 362 -8.12 27.50 3.82
C PRO A 362 -7.42 26.15 4.04
N ILE A 363 -6.59 26.11 5.09
CA ILE A 363 -5.93 24.88 5.55
C ILE A 363 -6.61 24.45 6.86
N THR A 364 -7.01 23.19 6.94
CA THR A 364 -7.66 22.60 8.11
C THR A 364 -6.71 21.63 8.83
N ILE A 365 -7.06 21.20 10.05
CA ILE A 365 -6.36 20.11 10.74
C ILE A 365 -6.46 18.82 9.91
N GLU A 366 -7.61 18.60 9.24
CA GLU A 366 -7.80 17.44 8.34
C GLU A 366 -6.75 17.42 7.21
N ASP A 367 -6.48 18.58 6.58
CA ASP A 367 -5.45 18.67 5.53
C ASP A 367 -4.08 18.30 6.07
N VAL A 368 -3.70 18.74 7.28
CA VAL A 368 -2.41 18.37 7.89
C VAL A 368 -2.36 16.87 8.22
N MET A 369 -3.45 16.29 8.74
CA MET A 369 -3.55 14.85 8.98
C MET A 369 -3.48 14.03 7.69
N MET A 370 -3.96 14.57 6.57
CA MET A 370 -3.82 13.92 5.26
C MET A 370 -2.38 14.00 4.73
N VAL A 371 -1.65 15.06 5.09
CA VAL A 371 -0.22 15.21 4.73
C VAL A 371 0.65 14.24 5.53
N ASP A 372 0.52 14.24 6.86
CA ASP A 372 1.29 13.36 7.76
C ASP A 372 0.35 12.56 8.67
N PRO A 373 -0.12 11.39 8.23
CA PRO A 373 -1.04 10.56 9.01
C PRO A 373 -0.36 9.63 10.01
N PHE A 374 0.99 9.63 10.10
CA PHE A 374 1.74 8.60 10.84
C PHE A 374 1.84 8.85 12.35
N GLY A 375 1.69 10.10 12.79
CA GLY A 375 1.82 10.45 14.20
C GLY A 375 3.24 10.26 14.76
N ASN A 376 4.26 10.26 13.90
CA ASN A 376 5.65 10.18 14.30
C ASN A 376 6.04 11.35 15.20
N GLN A 377 6.83 11.07 16.26
CA GLN A 377 7.41 12.12 17.09
C GLN A 377 8.61 12.77 16.36
N LEU A 378 8.78 14.07 16.60
CA LEU A 378 10.02 14.74 16.21
C LEU A 378 11.17 14.29 17.12
N ALA A 379 12.31 14.06 16.52
CA ALA A 379 13.55 13.72 17.18
C ALA A 379 14.71 14.60 16.70
N THR A 380 15.75 14.69 17.49
CA THR A 380 17.03 15.28 17.08
C THR A 380 18.16 14.31 17.33
N VAL A 381 19.21 14.43 16.52
CA VAL A 381 20.45 13.66 16.64
C VAL A 381 21.62 14.54 16.20
N GLU A 382 22.77 14.35 16.80
CA GLU A 382 24.01 15.03 16.37
C GLU A 382 24.78 14.11 15.42
N LEU A 383 25.07 14.63 14.22
CA LEU A 383 25.88 13.95 13.20
C LEU A 383 27.12 14.76 12.88
N THR A 384 28.25 14.09 12.68
CA THR A 384 29.39 14.70 12.02
C THR A 384 29.08 15.03 10.57
N GLY A 385 29.79 15.99 9.96
CA GLY A 385 29.58 16.28 8.54
C GLY A 385 29.88 15.08 7.64
N ALA A 386 30.79 14.19 8.03
CA ALA A 386 31.00 12.93 7.32
C ALA A 386 29.75 12.04 7.35
N GLN A 387 29.15 11.86 8.52
CA GLN A 387 27.89 11.10 8.66
C GLN A 387 26.74 11.78 7.93
N LEU A 388 26.65 13.12 7.96
CA LEU A 388 25.64 13.86 7.22
C LEU A 388 25.78 13.65 5.70
N LEU A 389 27.04 13.62 5.20
CA LEU A 389 27.29 13.30 3.79
C LEU A 389 26.88 11.87 3.43
N ASP A 390 27.07 10.90 4.33
CA ASP A 390 26.64 9.52 4.12
C ASP A 390 25.10 9.42 4.02
N VAL A 391 24.36 10.16 4.85
CA VAL A 391 22.88 10.29 4.75
C VAL A 391 22.49 10.82 3.36
N LEU A 392 23.14 11.89 2.91
CA LEU A 392 22.83 12.52 1.62
C LEU A 392 23.20 11.63 0.42
N ARG A 393 24.29 10.88 0.52
CA ARG A 393 24.68 9.88 -0.49
C ARG A 393 23.68 8.73 -0.55
N ARG A 394 23.21 8.26 0.61
CA ARG A 394 22.11 7.28 0.65
C ARG A 394 20.88 7.80 -0.09
N ALA A 395 20.44 9.03 0.20
CA ALA A 395 19.31 9.65 -0.49
C ALA A 395 19.54 9.75 -2.01
N ALA A 396 20.73 10.17 -2.44
CA ALA A 396 21.10 10.30 -3.85
C ALA A 396 21.12 8.94 -4.58
N SER A 397 21.44 7.85 -3.88
CA SER A 397 21.55 6.50 -4.45
C SER A 397 20.24 5.77 -4.62
N LEU A 398 19.14 6.27 -4.04
CA LEU A 398 17.81 5.65 -4.15
C LEU A 398 17.29 5.76 -5.59
N PRO A 399 16.62 4.72 -6.09
CA PRO A 399 15.85 4.84 -7.33
C PRO A 399 14.75 5.90 -7.14
N ARG A 400 14.36 6.56 -8.21
CA ARG A 400 13.28 7.56 -8.15
C ARG A 400 12.12 7.15 -9.03
N PRO A 401 10.89 7.15 -8.51
CA PRO A 401 10.44 7.60 -7.17
C PRO A 401 10.76 6.60 -6.04
N ASP A 402 11.12 7.09 -4.84
CA ASP A 402 11.35 6.28 -3.65
C ASP A 402 10.92 7.02 -2.38
N GLY A 403 10.22 6.35 -1.47
CA GLY A 403 9.76 6.94 -0.20
C GLY A 403 10.88 7.46 0.71
N GLY A 404 12.10 6.97 0.53
CA GLY A 404 13.29 7.44 1.22
C GLY A 404 13.89 8.73 0.67
N PHE A 405 13.43 9.27 -0.48
CA PHE A 405 13.90 10.57 -0.97
C PHE A 405 13.69 11.66 0.10
N LEU A 406 14.70 12.47 0.37
CA LEU A 406 14.66 13.46 1.46
C LEU A 406 14.34 14.85 0.96
N GLN A 407 13.32 15.45 1.54
CA GLN A 407 13.07 16.88 1.52
C GLN A 407 13.91 17.52 2.62
N VAL A 408 14.54 18.68 2.37
CA VAL A 408 15.61 19.19 3.23
C VAL A 408 15.37 20.63 3.69
N SER A 409 15.91 20.98 4.87
CA SER A 409 15.99 22.36 5.34
C SER A 409 17.33 22.63 6.01
N GLY A 410 17.83 23.86 5.86
CA GLY A 410 19.11 24.31 6.43
C GLY A 410 20.35 23.90 5.63
N LEU A 411 20.16 23.16 4.53
CA LEU A 411 21.23 22.78 3.61
C LEU A 411 20.81 22.85 2.15
N SER A 412 21.79 22.85 1.25
CA SER A 412 21.59 22.65 -0.19
C SER A 412 22.60 21.65 -0.73
N LEU A 413 22.23 20.96 -1.83
CA LEU A 413 23.08 19.94 -2.47
C LEU A 413 22.77 19.79 -3.95
N THR A 414 23.68 19.18 -4.69
CA THR A 414 23.46 18.66 -6.04
C THR A 414 23.54 17.15 -6.02
N ILE A 415 22.50 16.46 -6.51
CA ILE A 415 22.51 15.02 -6.78
C ILE A 415 23.05 14.82 -8.19
N ARG A 416 24.23 14.17 -8.28
CA ARG A 416 24.84 13.82 -9.57
C ARG A 416 24.95 12.32 -9.71
N GLY A 417 24.08 11.73 -10.55
CA GLY A 417 23.94 10.27 -10.62
C GLY A 417 23.47 9.70 -9.28
N THR A 418 24.34 8.96 -8.58
CA THR A 418 24.06 8.36 -7.26
C THR A 418 24.86 9.03 -6.12
N ASP A 419 25.45 10.21 -6.33
CA ASP A 419 26.25 10.90 -5.33
C ASP A 419 25.68 12.28 -4.99
N ALA A 420 25.92 12.72 -3.75
CA ALA A 420 25.60 14.05 -3.26
C ALA A 420 26.87 14.91 -3.29
N VAL A 421 26.84 15.99 -4.06
CA VAL A 421 27.97 16.89 -4.27
C VAL A 421 27.61 18.34 -3.97
N GLY A 422 28.61 19.20 -3.75
CA GLY A 422 28.37 20.62 -3.53
C GLY A 422 27.57 20.94 -2.27
N VAL A 423 27.57 20.06 -1.28
CA VAL A 423 26.76 20.22 -0.06
C VAL A 423 27.18 21.45 0.72
N GLN A 424 26.21 22.31 1.03
CA GLN A 424 26.39 23.48 1.88
C GLN A 424 25.38 23.45 3.03
N VAL A 425 25.82 23.82 4.23
CA VAL A 425 24.96 24.02 5.41
C VAL A 425 25.00 25.49 5.79
N ALA A 426 23.83 26.14 5.86
CA ALA A 426 23.71 27.60 6.09
C ALA A 426 24.58 28.42 5.11
N GLY A 427 24.66 28.02 3.83
CA GLY A 427 25.43 28.68 2.79
C GLY A 427 26.95 28.47 2.88
N GLN A 428 27.43 27.62 3.77
CA GLN A 428 28.86 27.29 3.91
C GLN A 428 29.13 25.85 3.51
N PRO A 429 30.27 25.54 2.85
CA PRO A 429 30.60 24.16 2.51
C PRO A 429 30.56 23.24 3.73
N LEU A 430 30.02 22.03 3.57
CA LEU A 430 29.95 21.02 4.61
C LEU A 430 31.35 20.69 5.13
N GLN A 431 31.54 20.76 6.45
CA GLN A 431 32.80 20.43 7.13
C GLN A 431 32.72 19.04 7.76
N ALA A 432 33.55 18.10 7.31
CA ALA A 432 33.46 16.68 7.67
C ALA A 432 33.51 16.42 9.19
N ASP A 433 34.35 17.16 9.89
CA ASP A 433 34.64 16.98 11.33
C ASP A 433 33.72 17.83 12.24
N ARG A 434 32.92 18.73 11.66
CA ARG A 434 31.95 19.54 12.42
C ARG A 434 30.74 18.71 12.76
N THR A 435 30.23 18.86 14.00
CA THR A 435 28.97 18.28 14.43
C THR A 435 27.81 19.22 14.07
N TYR A 436 26.76 18.66 13.53
CA TYR A 436 25.51 19.33 13.15
C TYR A 436 24.35 18.69 13.90
N LYS A 437 23.50 19.53 14.48
CA LYS A 437 22.23 19.09 15.05
C LYS A 437 21.20 18.88 13.94
N VAL A 438 20.69 17.68 13.82
CA VAL A 438 19.76 17.26 12.77
C VAL A 438 18.40 16.96 13.37
N ALA A 439 17.34 17.49 12.75
CA ALA A 439 15.96 17.19 13.11
C ALA A 439 15.34 16.19 12.10
N VAL A 440 14.73 15.13 12.61
CA VAL A 440 14.11 14.05 11.81
C VAL A 440 12.90 13.47 12.57
N SER A 441 12.05 12.72 11.86
CA SER A 441 11.05 11.88 12.52
C SER A 441 11.70 10.74 13.30
N GLU A 442 11.04 10.23 14.35
CA GLU A 442 11.54 9.04 15.08
C GLU A 442 11.68 7.82 14.15
N PHE A 443 10.88 7.74 13.10
CA PHE A 443 10.99 6.72 12.07
C PHE A 443 12.38 6.76 11.39
N LEU A 444 12.81 7.92 10.92
CA LEU A 444 14.15 8.06 10.32
C LEU A 444 15.26 7.86 11.36
N LEU A 445 15.08 8.37 12.61
CA LEU A 445 16.05 8.18 13.68
C LEU A 445 16.36 6.71 13.95
N THR A 446 15.34 5.84 13.84
CA THR A 446 15.47 4.39 14.10
C THR A 446 15.92 3.58 12.89
N GLY A 447 16.24 4.22 11.77
CA GLY A 447 16.76 3.58 10.56
C GLY A 447 15.72 3.36 9.45
N GLY A 448 14.56 3.99 9.56
CA GLY A 448 13.51 3.94 8.53
C GLY A 448 14.05 4.32 7.15
N ASN A 449 13.49 3.73 6.08
CA ASN A 449 13.99 3.80 4.71
C ASN A 449 15.48 3.41 4.54
N GLY A 450 16.03 2.64 5.50
CA GLY A 450 17.42 2.21 5.49
C GLY A 450 18.44 3.28 5.88
N TYR A 451 18.02 4.39 6.51
CA TYR A 451 18.90 5.46 7.01
C TYR A 451 19.56 5.10 8.34
N THR A 452 20.34 4.02 8.37
CA THR A 452 21.01 3.52 9.59
C THR A 452 22.01 4.50 10.21
N THR A 453 22.49 5.47 9.45
CA THR A 453 23.43 6.50 9.92
C THR A 453 22.83 7.39 11.00
N PHE A 454 21.51 7.68 10.97
CA PHE A 454 20.86 8.45 12.04
C PHE A 454 20.95 7.75 13.40
N ALA A 455 20.78 6.42 13.43
CA ALA A 455 20.88 5.62 14.66
C ALA A 455 22.32 5.54 15.22
N GLN A 456 23.32 5.90 14.42
CA GLN A 456 24.74 5.91 14.80
C GLN A 456 25.19 7.30 15.30
N GLY A 457 24.34 8.31 15.24
CA GLY A 457 24.63 9.65 15.71
C GLY A 457 24.70 9.76 17.23
N CYS A 458 25.22 10.88 17.71
CA CYS A 458 25.31 11.18 19.13
C CYS A 458 24.06 11.90 19.65
N ASP A 459 23.79 11.81 20.95
CA ASP A 459 22.73 12.53 21.69
C ASP A 459 21.34 12.45 21.03
N PRO A 460 20.83 11.23 20.69
CA PRO A 460 19.51 11.09 20.12
C PRO A 460 18.44 11.47 21.14
N ARG A 461 17.52 12.38 20.78
CA ARG A 461 16.46 12.87 21.67
C ARG A 461 15.11 12.88 20.95
N LYS A 462 14.13 12.15 21.47
CA LYS A 462 12.73 12.33 21.11
C LYS A 462 12.18 13.54 21.87
N LEU A 463 11.50 14.44 21.17
CA LEU A 463 11.05 15.71 21.76
C LEU A 463 9.67 15.61 22.42
N GLY A 464 8.98 14.46 22.32
CA GLY A 464 7.68 14.22 22.95
C GLY A 464 6.52 14.96 22.28
N VAL A 465 6.74 15.49 21.08
CA VAL A 465 5.74 16.19 20.26
C VAL A 465 5.67 15.53 18.88
N THR A 466 4.49 15.42 18.31
CA THR A 466 4.32 14.80 16.99
C THR A 466 4.65 15.79 15.87
N MET A 467 5.01 15.25 14.71
CA MET A 467 5.19 16.04 13.48
C MET A 467 3.90 16.80 13.14
N LEU A 468 2.73 16.16 13.31
CA LEU A 468 1.42 16.73 13.10
C LEU A 468 1.19 17.98 13.99
N ASP A 469 1.51 17.90 15.29
CA ASP A 469 1.36 19.00 16.21
C ASP A 469 2.23 20.20 15.81
N ILE A 470 3.51 19.95 15.47
CA ILE A 470 4.46 20.98 15.06
C ILE A 470 4.01 21.69 13.79
N VAL A 471 3.56 20.93 12.80
CA VAL A 471 3.05 21.50 11.54
C VAL A 471 1.79 22.29 11.79
N THR A 472 0.87 21.79 12.62
CA THR A 472 -0.37 22.49 13.00
C THR A 472 -0.07 23.81 13.68
N GLU A 473 0.77 23.80 14.73
CA GLU A 473 1.17 25.00 15.48
C GLU A 473 1.91 26.01 14.60
N GLY A 474 2.81 25.51 13.74
CA GLY A 474 3.58 26.34 12.80
C GLY A 474 2.69 27.05 11.79
N LEU A 475 1.72 26.33 11.21
CA LEU A 475 0.76 26.90 10.27
C LEU A 475 -0.18 27.92 10.97
N GLU A 476 -0.66 27.64 12.18
CA GLU A 476 -1.44 28.58 12.99
C GLU A 476 -0.67 29.87 13.26
N ALA A 477 0.60 29.75 13.61
CA ALA A 477 1.46 30.91 13.86
C ALA A 477 1.70 31.75 12.61
N MET A 478 1.77 31.12 11.43
CA MET A 478 1.91 31.82 10.17
C MET A 478 0.61 32.52 9.72
N GLY A 479 -0.56 31.92 10.01
CA GLY A 479 -1.88 32.38 9.57
C GLY A 479 -2.05 32.36 8.05
N THR A 480 -1.10 32.89 7.30
CA THR A 480 -1.01 32.79 5.83
C THR A 480 0.37 32.25 5.45
N VAL A 481 0.35 31.10 4.79
CA VAL A 481 1.56 30.43 4.32
C VAL A 481 2.14 31.21 3.16
N ARG A 482 3.43 31.52 3.23
CA ARG A 482 4.21 32.05 2.11
C ARG A 482 4.83 30.90 1.34
N GLU A 483 5.08 31.10 0.07
CA GLU A 483 5.83 30.12 -0.71
C GLU A 483 7.23 29.94 -0.09
N PRO A 484 7.62 28.71 0.27
CA PRO A 484 8.96 28.42 0.78
C PRO A 484 10.04 28.73 -0.25
N GLU A 485 11.22 29.12 0.21
CA GLU A 485 12.38 29.25 -0.68
C GLU A 485 12.82 27.86 -1.15
N GLY A 486 12.79 27.64 -2.45
CA GLY A 486 13.24 26.42 -3.11
C GLY A 486 14.69 26.52 -3.59
N GLY A 487 15.11 25.54 -4.40
CA GLY A 487 16.45 25.46 -4.97
C GLY A 487 17.48 24.85 -4.02
N ARG A 488 17.02 24.04 -3.08
CA ARG A 488 17.86 23.33 -2.11
C ARG A 488 18.44 22.05 -2.70
N ILE A 489 17.72 21.42 -3.63
CA ILE A 489 18.12 20.17 -4.27
C ILE A 489 18.16 20.36 -5.78
N THR A 490 19.37 20.31 -6.34
CA THR A 490 19.57 20.27 -7.80
C THR A 490 19.83 18.84 -8.24
N ILE A 491 19.20 18.38 -9.33
CA ILE A 491 19.40 17.02 -9.87
C ILE A 491 20.01 17.14 -11.26
N GLU A 492 21.21 16.54 -11.47
CA GLU A 492 21.98 16.51 -12.73
C GLU A 492 22.08 15.11 -13.36
#